data_b50b297562c3ab9161519ca7d53d2303
#
_entry.id   b50b297562c3ab9161519ca7d53d2303
#
_cell.length_a   1.000
_cell.length_b   1.000
_cell.length_c   1.000
_cell.angle_alpha   90.00
_cell.angle_beta   90.00
_cell.angle_gamma   90.00
#
_symmetry.space_group_name_H-M   'P 1'
#
loop_
_entity.id
_entity.type
_entity.pdbx_description
1 polymer ?
#
loop_
_entity_poly.entity_id
_entity_poly.type
_entity_poly.pdbx_seq_one_letter_code
_entity_poly.pdbx_strand_id
1 'polypeptide(L)'
;MILVTGATGKTGRHLTGELVRRGERVRAFVRNPAAAAAALGPEVEIVAGDIDRADTLAAAMSGVDRLYLLAPPSPGLARVEAGALEVARRAGVRRIVKHSAIDAGPAARSSIARLHAAGEQVLAASGLDYTILRGSMFMQNFLLFAESIAVAGEIRAPMRNGRCAFVDCVDLAAVAAAVLTEDGHHGRTYVVTGPEALSGEDAAARLSAALARPVRYVDCMPEETRALLRVQGSPEWMVADMLASIETLAAGEVDQVTDVVERVAGRPPRTFAVFARYAAPLLAAGAPS
;
A
#
# COMPACT_ATOMS: atom_id res chain seq x y z
N MET A 1 -1.50 23.19 -0.54
CA MET A 1 -1.80 22.23 0.55
C MET A 1 -2.12 20.88 -0.03
N ILE A 2 -1.49 19.80 0.47
CA ILE A 2 -1.75 18.41 0.07
C ILE A 2 -2.44 17.70 1.22
N LEU A 3 -3.63 17.13 0.98
CA LEU A 3 -4.32 16.25 1.93
C LEU A 3 -3.89 14.81 1.69
N VAL A 4 -3.49 14.11 2.74
CA VAL A 4 -3.15 12.68 2.69
C VAL A 4 -4.14 11.91 3.55
N THR A 5 -4.95 11.06 2.93
CA THR A 5 -5.74 10.06 3.64
C THR A 5 -4.91 8.79 3.81
N GLY A 6 -5.17 8.00 4.87
CA GLY A 6 -4.32 6.85 5.19
C GLY A 6 -2.90 7.23 5.63
N ALA A 7 -2.68 8.46 6.12
CA ALA A 7 -1.38 9.05 6.43
C ALA A 7 -0.54 8.25 7.44
N THR A 8 -1.16 7.54 8.37
CA THR A 8 -0.47 6.70 9.37
C THR A 8 -0.22 5.27 8.90
N GLY A 9 -0.68 4.92 7.70
CA GLY A 9 -0.49 3.58 7.12
C GLY A 9 0.92 3.34 6.58
N LYS A 10 1.17 2.11 6.09
CA LYS A 10 2.48 1.66 5.58
C LYS A 10 3.07 2.61 4.52
N THR A 11 2.28 3.05 3.55
CA THR A 11 2.72 4.00 2.52
C THR A 11 2.56 5.46 2.97
N GLY A 12 1.45 5.80 3.63
CA GLY A 12 1.10 7.18 3.97
C GLY A 12 2.13 7.88 4.85
N ARG A 13 2.69 7.19 5.86
CA ARG A 13 3.74 7.77 6.73
C ARG A 13 5.02 8.13 5.97
N HIS A 14 5.41 7.33 4.97
CA HIS A 14 6.55 7.63 4.12
C HIS A 14 6.24 8.76 3.15
N LEU A 15 5.01 8.79 2.62
CA LEU A 15 4.55 9.86 1.74
C LEU A 15 4.52 11.22 2.45
N THR A 16 3.96 11.29 3.65
CA THR A 16 3.94 12.54 4.44
C THR A 16 5.35 13.06 4.69
N GLY A 17 6.27 12.20 5.12
CA GLY A 17 7.66 12.58 5.33
C GLY A 17 8.38 13.01 4.04
N GLU A 18 8.10 12.35 2.90
CA GLU A 18 8.66 12.73 1.61
C GLU A 18 8.15 14.10 1.14
N LEU A 19 6.84 14.36 1.29
CA LEU A 19 6.24 15.64 0.93
C LEU A 19 6.78 16.80 1.79
N VAL A 20 6.94 16.59 3.09
CA VAL A 20 7.56 17.58 4.00
C VAL A 20 9.00 17.87 3.56
N ARG A 21 9.81 16.85 3.25
CA ARG A 21 11.19 17.05 2.74
C ARG A 21 11.26 17.79 1.40
N ARG A 22 10.20 17.72 0.60
CA ARG A 22 10.05 18.50 -0.65
C ARG A 22 9.56 19.94 -0.39
N GLY A 23 9.36 20.34 0.85
CA GLY A 23 8.87 21.67 1.23
C GLY A 23 7.36 21.86 1.05
N GLU A 24 6.61 20.79 0.89
CA GLU A 24 5.16 20.86 0.71
C GLU A 24 4.43 21.00 2.04
N ARG A 25 3.34 21.75 2.04
CA ARG A 25 2.43 21.81 3.18
C ARG A 25 1.51 20.59 3.16
N VAL A 26 1.60 19.75 4.20
CA VAL A 26 0.89 18.48 4.30
C VAL A 26 -0.14 18.51 5.40
N ARG A 27 -1.37 18.08 5.09
CA ARG A 27 -2.44 17.81 6.03
C ARG A 27 -2.73 16.32 6.05
N ALA A 28 -2.59 15.68 7.22
CA ALA A 28 -2.92 14.28 7.45
C ALA A 28 -4.35 14.15 7.98
N PHE A 29 -5.21 13.44 7.26
CA PHE A 29 -6.56 13.13 7.68
C PHE A 29 -6.60 11.76 8.38
N VAL A 30 -6.90 11.73 9.67
CA VAL A 30 -6.69 10.58 10.53
C VAL A 30 -7.81 10.36 11.54
N ARG A 31 -8.05 9.12 11.93
CA ARG A 31 -9.03 8.77 12.97
C ARG A 31 -8.50 8.99 14.39
N ASN A 32 -7.20 8.85 14.60
CA ASN A 32 -6.56 9.03 15.90
C ASN A 32 -5.45 10.09 15.82
N PRO A 33 -5.75 11.36 16.16
CA PRO A 33 -4.78 12.45 16.07
C PRO A 33 -3.55 12.28 17.00
N ALA A 34 -3.74 11.73 18.19
CA ALA A 34 -2.65 11.57 19.14
C ALA A 34 -1.59 10.58 18.64
N ALA A 35 -2.03 9.41 18.12
CA ALA A 35 -1.13 8.45 17.50
C ALA A 35 -0.47 9.01 16.22
N ALA A 36 -1.20 9.81 15.45
CA ALA A 36 -0.68 10.43 14.24
C ALA A 36 0.40 11.48 14.55
N ALA A 37 0.22 12.31 15.58
CA ALA A 37 1.21 13.31 15.99
C ALA A 37 2.56 12.67 16.38
N ALA A 38 2.51 11.54 17.09
CA ALA A 38 3.72 10.80 17.45
C ALA A 38 4.42 10.18 16.23
N ALA A 39 3.66 9.78 15.19
CA ALA A 39 4.19 9.05 14.04
C ALA A 39 4.66 9.95 12.87
N LEU A 40 4.05 11.13 12.69
CA LEU A 40 4.23 11.96 11.50
C LEU A 40 5.09 13.21 11.74
N GLY A 41 5.33 13.58 13.00
CA GLY A 41 6.12 14.75 13.36
C GLY A 41 5.35 16.08 13.33
N PRO A 42 5.99 17.15 13.83
CA PRO A 42 5.31 18.44 14.10
C PRO A 42 5.05 19.29 12.83
N GLU A 43 5.67 18.96 11.70
CA GLU A 43 5.53 19.71 10.45
C GLU A 43 4.27 19.34 9.66
N VAL A 44 3.55 18.30 10.09
CA VAL A 44 2.34 17.79 9.45
C VAL A 44 1.12 18.32 10.18
N GLU A 45 0.24 19.03 9.48
CA GLU A 45 -1.05 19.44 10.03
C GLU A 45 -1.95 18.23 10.20
N ILE A 46 -2.42 17.96 11.41
CA ILE A 46 -3.25 16.80 11.72
C ILE A 46 -4.71 17.22 11.88
N VAL A 47 -5.59 16.61 11.08
CA VAL A 47 -7.03 16.82 11.16
C VAL A 47 -7.73 15.50 11.46
N ALA A 48 -8.54 15.51 12.52
CA ALA A 48 -9.33 14.37 12.94
C ALA A 48 -10.55 14.18 12.03
N GLY A 49 -10.83 12.95 11.65
CA GLY A 49 -12.04 12.59 10.92
C GLY A 49 -12.04 11.15 10.44
N ASP A 50 -13.15 10.77 9.85
CA ASP A 50 -13.33 9.46 9.23
C ASP A 50 -13.66 9.65 7.74
N ILE A 51 -12.95 8.96 6.87
CA ILE A 51 -13.15 9.05 5.42
C ILE A 51 -14.54 8.60 4.97
N ASP A 52 -15.22 7.80 5.77
CA ASP A 52 -16.60 7.38 5.55
C ASP A 52 -17.63 8.46 5.96
N ARG A 53 -17.17 9.53 6.62
CA ARG A 53 -17.99 10.66 7.05
C ARG A 53 -17.69 11.90 6.21
N ALA A 54 -18.60 12.18 5.26
CA ALA A 54 -18.45 13.27 4.30
C ALA A 54 -18.29 14.66 4.95
N ASP A 55 -18.95 14.90 6.10
CA ASP A 55 -18.88 16.16 6.86
C ASP A 55 -17.47 16.43 7.39
N THR A 56 -16.83 15.43 8.00
CA THR A 56 -15.47 15.54 8.53
C THR A 56 -14.43 15.68 7.42
N LEU A 57 -14.63 14.97 6.31
CA LEU A 57 -13.75 15.05 5.16
C LEU A 57 -13.86 16.40 4.44
N ALA A 58 -15.08 16.96 4.31
CA ALA A 58 -15.30 18.28 3.72
C ALA A 58 -14.58 19.39 4.50
N ALA A 59 -14.65 19.35 5.83
CA ALA A 59 -13.92 20.28 6.66
C ALA A 59 -12.40 20.18 6.45
N ALA A 60 -11.88 18.95 6.35
CA ALA A 60 -10.45 18.71 6.12
C ALA A 60 -9.97 19.15 4.72
N MET A 61 -10.86 19.24 3.72
CA MET A 61 -10.52 19.66 2.35
C MET A 61 -10.49 21.18 2.15
N SER A 62 -10.79 21.99 3.17
CA SER A 62 -10.68 23.45 3.06
C SER A 62 -9.26 23.89 2.75
N GLY A 63 -9.07 24.61 1.63
CA GLY A 63 -7.76 25.09 1.15
C GLY A 63 -6.81 24.01 0.63
N VAL A 64 -7.33 22.82 0.31
CA VAL A 64 -6.57 21.72 -0.28
C VAL A 64 -6.57 21.83 -1.81
N ASP A 65 -5.38 21.75 -2.40
CA ASP A 65 -5.21 21.76 -3.85
C ASP A 65 -5.07 20.33 -4.42
N ARG A 66 -4.45 19.43 -3.64
CA ARG A 66 -4.07 18.10 -4.08
C ARG A 66 -4.44 17.06 -3.02
N LEU A 67 -4.94 15.92 -3.44
CA LEU A 67 -5.38 14.82 -2.57
C LEU A 67 -4.63 13.53 -2.92
N TYR A 68 -4.01 12.91 -1.92
CA TYR A 68 -3.66 11.49 -1.97
C TYR A 68 -4.81 10.68 -1.37
N LEU A 69 -5.49 9.92 -2.22
CA LEU A 69 -6.66 9.13 -1.83
C LEU A 69 -6.27 7.67 -1.58
N LEU A 70 -6.29 7.27 -0.32
CA LEU A 70 -6.16 5.90 0.14
C LEU A 70 -7.20 5.65 1.23
N ALA A 71 -8.20 4.85 0.95
CA ALA A 71 -9.15 4.37 1.94
C ALA A 71 -8.71 3.01 2.50
N PRO A 72 -9.04 2.70 3.78
CA PRO A 72 -8.79 1.38 4.34
C PRO A 72 -9.52 0.29 3.53
N PRO A 73 -8.89 -0.88 3.31
CA PRO A 73 -9.58 -1.99 2.68
C PRO A 73 -10.82 -2.38 3.49
N SER A 74 -11.94 -2.46 2.79
CA SER A 74 -13.23 -2.85 3.38
C SER A 74 -14.21 -3.25 2.28
N PRO A 75 -15.28 -4.00 2.58
CA PRO A 75 -16.34 -4.27 1.60
C PRO A 75 -17.03 -3.00 1.05
N GLY A 76 -16.90 -1.87 1.76
CA GLY A 76 -17.43 -0.56 1.35
C GLY A 76 -16.44 0.33 0.57
N LEU A 77 -15.25 -0.15 0.24
CA LEU A 77 -14.15 0.66 -0.33
C LEU A 77 -14.59 1.54 -1.51
N ALA A 78 -15.25 0.98 -2.52
CA ALA A 78 -15.66 1.74 -3.70
C ALA A 78 -16.64 2.87 -3.36
N ARG A 79 -17.58 2.64 -2.43
CA ARG A 79 -18.52 3.66 -1.96
C ARG A 79 -17.81 4.78 -1.21
N VAL A 80 -16.87 4.42 -0.34
CA VAL A 80 -16.07 5.39 0.43
C VAL A 80 -15.24 6.27 -0.50
N GLU A 81 -14.55 5.66 -1.47
CA GLU A 81 -13.77 6.40 -2.46
C GLU A 81 -14.64 7.32 -3.33
N ALA A 82 -15.79 6.83 -3.81
CA ALA A 82 -16.72 7.65 -4.58
C ALA A 82 -17.23 8.86 -3.77
N GLY A 83 -17.56 8.66 -2.50
CA GLY A 83 -17.92 9.75 -1.58
C GLY A 83 -16.80 10.77 -1.39
N ALA A 84 -15.57 10.30 -1.20
CA ALA A 84 -14.40 11.16 -1.07
C ALA A 84 -14.12 11.98 -2.34
N LEU A 85 -14.28 11.39 -3.52
CA LEU A 85 -14.13 12.08 -4.81
C LEU A 85 -15.17 13.18 -4.99
N GLU A 86 -16.43 12.93 -4.60
CA GLU A 86 -17.48 13.95 -4.69
C GLU A 86 -17.21 15.11 -3.72
N VAL A 87 -16.73 14.84 -2.49
CA VAL A 87 -16.32 15.88 -1.54
C VAL A 87 -15.14 16.68 -2.10
N ALA A 88 -14.12 16.01 -2.68
CA ALA A 88 -12.96 16.66 -3.29
C ALA A 88 -13.37 17.58 -4.45
N ARG A 89 -14.27 17.13 -5.31
CA ARG A 89 -14.80 17.92 -6.42
C ARG A 89 -15.52 19.19 -5.94
N ARG A 90 -16.37 19.07 -4.93
CA ARG A 90 -17.08 20.22 -4.32
C ARG A 90 -16.14 21.21 -3.63
N ALA A 91 -15.07 20.72 -3.04
CA ALA A 91 -14.05 21.54 -2.38
C ALA A 91 -13.08 22.23 -3.36
N GLY A 92 -13.16 21.92 -4.66
CA GLY A 92 -12.28 22.49 -5.69
C GLY A 92 -10.86 21.92 -5.70
N VAL A 93 -10.68 20.69 -5.17
CA VAL A 93 -9.40 19.96 -5.27
C VAL A 93 -9.05 19.77 -6.74
N ARG A 94 -7.84 20.16 -7.13
CA ARG A 94 -7.43 20.18 -8.53
C ARG A 94 -6.82 18.88 -9.02
N ARG A 95 -6.05 18.19 -8.15
CA ARG A 95 -5.32 16.96 -8.52
C ARG A 95 -5.55 15.86 -7.49
N ILE A 96 -5.84 14.67 -7.98
CA ILE A 96 -6.04 13.48 -7.15
C ILE A 96 -5.05 12.39 -7.55
N VAL A 97 -4.34 11.85 -6.57
CA VAL A 97 -3.53 10.65 -6.73
C VAL A 97 -4.21 9.51 -5.96
N LYS A 98 -4.77 8.56 -6.70
CA LYS A 98 -5.45 7.40 -6.11
C LYS A 98 -4.47 6.25 -5.93
N HIS A 99 -4.37 5.74 -4.72
CA HIS A 99 -3.72 4.46 -4.45
C HIS A 99 -4.64 3.31 -4.86
N SER A 100 -4.11 2.37 -5.63
CA SER A 100 -4.83 1.20 -6.14
C SER A 100 -3.96 -0.06 -6.09
N ALA A 101 -4.47 -1.20 -6.54
CA ALA A 101 -3.78 -2.48 -6.53
C ALA A 101 -3.28 -2.85 -7.93
N ILE A 102 -2.17 -3.60 -8.02
CA ILE A 102 -1.56 -4.05 -9.28
C ILE A 102 -2.55 -4.84 -10.15
N ASP A 103 -3.36 -5.65 -9.52
CA ASP A 103 -4.35 -6.54 -10.15
C ASP A 103 -5.76 -5.91 -10.23
N ALA A 104 -5.88 -4.58 -10.01
CA ALA A 104 -7.17 -3.91 -10.07
C ALA A 104 -7.86 -4.11 -11.43
N GLY A 105 -8.98 -4.82 -11.42
CA GLY A 105 -9.75 -5.16 -12.61
C GLY A 105 -11.10 -5.78 -12.25
N PRO A 106 -12.09 -5.75 -13.17
CA PRO A 106 -13.43 -6.28 -12.89
C PRO A 106 -13.44 -7.81 -12.70
N ALA A 107 -12.46 -8.51 -13.26
CA ALA A 107 -12.29 -9.95 -13.16
C ALA A 107 -11.24 -10.37 -12.11
N ALA A 108 -10.69 -9.45 -11.32
CA ALA A 108 -9.70 -9.77 -10.30
C ALA A 108 -10.22 -10.81 -9.29
N ARG A 109 -9.33 -11.70 -8.83
CA ARG A 109 -9.68 -12.71 -7.80
C ARG A 109 -10.03 -12.04 -6.49
N SER A 110 -9.21 -11.08 -6.05
CA SER A 110 -9.42 -10.27 -4.86
C SER A 110 -10.65 -9.38 -4.99
N SER A 111 -11.52 -9.39 -3.97
CA SER A 111 -12.67 -8.50 -3.89
C SER A 111 -12.24 -7.04 -3.77
N ILE A 112 -11.18 -6.78 -3.03
CA ILE A 112 -10.61 -5.43 -2.85
C ILE A 112 -10.03 -4.91 -4.16
N ALA A 113 -9.36 -5.75 -4.97
CA ALA A 113 -8.88 -5.35 -6.30
C ALA A 113 -10.04 -4.98 -7.24
N ARG A 114 -11.17 -5.71 -7.20
CA ARG A 114 -12.38 -5.34 -7.95
C ARG A 114 -12.98 -4.01 -7.46
N LEU A 115 -12.98 -3.76 -6.15
CA LEU A 115 -13.46 -2.49 -5.58
C LEU A 115 -12.53 -1.33 -5.94
N HIS A 116 -11.21 -1.54 -5.98
CA HIS A 116 -10.28 -0.55 -6.50
C HIS A 116 -10.56 -0.21 -7.97
N ALA A 117 -10.80 -1.23 -8.81
CA ALA A 117 -11.15 -1.01 -10.22
C ALA A 117 -12.45 -0.18 -10.36
N ALA A 118 -13.47 -0.44 -9.54
CA ALA A 118 -14.68 0.36 -9.52
C ALA A 118 -14.40 1.82 -9.11
N GLY A 119 -13.57 2.06 -8.10
CA GLY A 119 -13.13 3.40 -7.70
C GLY A 119 -12.32 4.12 -8.78
N GLU A 120 -11.47 3.40 -9.53
CA GLU A 120 -10.76 3.94 -10.69
C GLU A 120 -11.71 4.41 -11.79
N GLN A 121 -12.76 3.65 -12.09
CA GLN A 121 -13.79 4.04 -13.08
C GLN A 121 -14.52 5.30 -12.66
N VAL A 122 -14.91 5.41 -11.38
CA VAL A 122 -15.56 6.63 -10.85
C VAL A 122 -14.63 7.83 -10.97
N LEU A 123 -13.35 7.66 -10.62
CA LEU A 123 -12.35 8.73 -10.73
C LEU A 123 -12.15 9.16 -12.19
N ALA A 124 -12.00 8.22 -13.12
CA ALA A 124 -11.82 8.53 -14.55
C ALA A 124 -13.03 9.27 -15.15
N ALA A 125 -14.24 8.99 -14.67
CA ALA A 125 -15.47 9.67 -15.10
C ALA A 125 -15.73 11.01 -14.39
N SER A 126 -14.95 11.37 -13.36
CA SER A 126 -15.22 12.50 -12.47
C SER A 126 -14.94 13.88 -13.09
N GLY A 127 -14.16 13.95 -14.15
CA GLY A 127 -13.65 15.21 -14.75
C GLY A 127 -12.53 15.88 -13.94
N LEU A 128 -12.06 15.26 -12.85
CA LEU A 128 -10.93 15.76 -12.05
C LEU A 128 -9.59 15.41 -12.72
N ASP A 129 -8.55 16.22 -12.45
CA ASP A 129 -7.18 15.82 -12.78
C ASP A 129 -6.76 14.67 -11.87
N TYR A 130 -6.39 13.54 -12.46
CA TYR A 130 -6.07 12.35 -11.66
C TYR A 130 -4.85 11.58 -12.15
N THR A 131 -4.25 10.85 -11.22
CA THR A 131 -3.28 9.78 -11.49
C THR A 131 -3.61 8.58 -10.62
N ILE A 132 -3.50 7.37 -11.18
CA ILE A 132 -3.71 6.11 -10.48
C ILE A 132 -2.36 5.43 -10.25
N LEU A 133 -2.09 5.02 -9.00
CA LEU A 133 -0.92 4.25 -8.64
C LEU A 133 -1.34 2.83 -8.25
N ARG A 134 -1.12 1.87 -9.13
CA ARG A 134 -1.35 0.45 -8.90
C ARG A 134 -0.10 -0.16 -8.30
N GLY A 135 -0.03 -0.18 -6.96
CA GLY A 135 1.08 -0.77 -6.23
C GLY A 135 1.07 -2.30 -6.31
N SER A 136 2.23 -2.91 -6.50
CA SER A 136 2.42 -4.34 -6.32
C SER A 136 2.31 -4.74 -4.84
N MET A 137 2.33 -6.04 -4.54
CA MET A 137 2.32 -6.52 -3.16
C MET A 137 3.51 -5.96 -2.40
N PHE A 138 3.28 -5.56 -1.15
CA PHE A 138 4.29 -4.86 -0.37
C PHE A 138 5.32 -5.81 0.24
N MET A 139 6.60 -5.44 0.17
CA MET A 139 7.67 -6.11 0.93
C MET A 139 7.34 -6.15 2.43
N GLN A 140 6.69 -5.12 2.96
CA GLN A 140 6.25 -5.02 4.35
C GLN A 140 5.24 -6.10 4.77
N ASN A 141 4.63 -6.82 3.83
CA ASN A 141 3.75 -7.95 4.16
C ASN A 141 4.52 -9.14 4.73
N PHE A 142 5.83 -9.24 4.48
CA PHE A 142 6.67 -10.27 5.10
C PHE A 142 6.81 -10.12 6.62
N LEU A 143 6.50 -8.94 7.18
CA LEU A 143 6.42 -8.75 8.63
C LEU A 143 5.28 -9.56 9.28
N LEU A 144 4.26 -9.96 8.52
CA LEU A 144 3.22 -10.88 9.01
C LEU A 144 3.77 -12.26 9.40
N PHE A 145 4.93 -12.63 8.88
CA PHE A 145 5.62 -13.88 9.21
C PHE A 145 6.65 -13.73 10.35
N ALA A 146 6.71 -12.55 11.03
CA ALA A 146 7.75 -12.28 12.01
C ALA A 146 7.83 -13.35 13.12
N GLU A 147 6.69 -13.76 13.67
CA GLU A 147 6.62 -14.81 14.69
C GLU A 147 7.11 -16.16 14.15
N SER A 148 6.62 -16.63 13.01
CA SER A 148 7.03 -17.91 12.43
C SER A 148 8.50 -17.90 12.00
N ILE A 149 9.01 -16.77 11.54
CA ILE A 149 10.43 -16.59 11.24
C ILE A 149 11.24 -16.63 12.55
N ALA A 150 10.81 -15.93 13.61
CA ALA A 150 11.54 -15.91 14.88
C ALA A 150 11.62 -17.29 15.52
N VAL A 151 10.51 -18.04 15.56
CA VAL A 151 10.37 -19.31 16.27
C VAL A 151 10.89 -20.49 15.43
N ALA A 152 10.46 -20.60 14.18
CA ALA A 152 10.71 -21.78 13.34
C ALA A 152 11.66 -21.49 12.15
N GLY A 153 11.99 -20.25 11.86
CA GLY A 153 12.74 -19.90 10.65
C GLY A 153 11.92 -20.15 9.37
N GLU A 154 10.61 -19.92 9.40
CA GLU A 154 9.73 -20.28 8.29
C GLU A 154 8.88 -19.12 7.79
N ILE A 155 8.72 -19.06 6.45
CA ILE A 155 7.67 -18.31 5.76
C ILE A 155 6.67 -19.35 5.27
N ARG A 156 5.48 -19.40 5.87
CA ARG A 156 4.44 -20.37 5.49
C ARG A 156 3.31 -19.67 4.75
N ALA A 157 3.19 -19.91 3.44
CA ALA A 157 2.12 -19.35 2.62
C ALA A 157 1.90 -20.21 1.36
N PRO A 158 0.66 -20.28 0.81
CA PRO A 158 0.35 -21.09 -0.37
C PRO A 158 0.70 -20.35 -1.67
N MET A 159 1.97 -19.94 -1.81
CA MET A 159 2.45 -19.18 -2.98
C MET A 159 2.91 -20.09 -4.13
N ARG A 160 3.05 -21.40 -3.88
CA ARG A 160 3.57 -22.36 -4.85
C ARG A 160 4.90 -21.86 -5.47
N ASN A 161 5.07 -21.96 -6.77
CA ASN A 161 6.21 -21.40 -7.51
C ASN A 161 5.94 -19.99 -8.07
N GLY A 162 4.86 -19.34 -7.63
CA GLY A 162 4.50 -18.01 -8.08
C GLY A 162 5.56 -16.98 -7.73
N ARG A 163 5.65 -15.96 -8.57
CA ARG A 163 6.60 -14.85 -8.41
C ARG A 163 5.84 -13.52 -8.34
N CYS A 164 6.38 -12.60 -7.57
CA CYS A 164 5.82 -11.25 -7.46
C CYS A 164 6.94 -10.21 -7.44
N ALA A 165 6.74 -9.13 -8.16
CA ALA A 165 7.63 -7.98 -8.11
C ALA A 165 7.27 -7.08 -6.91
N PHE A 166 7.53 -7.58 -5.69
CA PHE A 166 7.21 -6.89 -4.44
C PHE A 166 7.77 -5.48 -4.39
N VAL A 167 6.94 -4.50 -4.03
CA VAL A 167 7.34 -3.10 -3.92
C VAL A 167 7.59 -2.69 -2.46
N ASP A 168 8.65 -1.90 -2.21
CA ASP A 168 8.80 -1.24 -0.91
C ASP A 168 7.82 -0.06 -0.81
N CYS A 169 7.08 0.05 0.29
CA CYS A 169 6.18 1.18 0.55
C CYS A 169 6.88 2.56 0.46
N VAL A 170 8.20 2.61 0.70
CA VAL A 170 9.02 3.82 0.53
C VAL A 170 9.12 4.23 -0.95
N ASP A 171 9.22 3.27 -1.87
CA ASP A 171 9.28 3.54 -3.29
C ASP A 171 7.93 4.00 -3.83
N LEU A 172 6.86 3.34 -3.42
CA LEU A 172 5.50 3.76 -3.76
C LEU A 172 5.19 5.17 -3.24
N ALA A 173 5.65 5.50 -2.02
CA ALA A 173 5.53 6.84 -1.45
C ALA A 173 6.34 7.88 -2.24
N ALA A 174 7.54 7.54 -2.70
CA ALA A 174 8.36 8.45 -3.52
C ALA A 174 7.70 8.73 -4.89
N VAL A 175 7.15 7.70 -5.54
CA VAL A 175 6.37 7.87 -6.78
C VAL A 175 5.13 8.73 -6.52
N ALA A 176 4.40 8.48 -5.42
CA ALA A 176 3.23 9.27 -5.05
C ALA A 176 3.58 10.74 -4.79
N ALA A 177 4.71 11.02 -4.13
CA ALA A 177 5.17 12.38 -3.89
C ALA A 177 5.53 13.09 -5.20
N ALA A 178 6.26 12.45 -6.11
CA ALA A 178 6.59 13.00 -7.42
C ALA A 178 5.31 13.36 -8.21
N VAL A 179 4.38 12.43 -8.31
CA VAL A 179 3.11 12.62 -9.04
C VAL A 179 2.25 13.73 -8.41
N LEU A 180 2.30 13.90 -7.10
CA LEU A 180 1.59 15.00 -6.41
C LEU A 180 2.24 16.36 -6.64
N THR A 181 3.55 16.44 -6.85
CA THR A 181 4.30 17.69 -6.87
C THR A 181 4.77 18.13 -8.26
N GLU A 182 4.84 17.22 -9.21
CA GLU A 182 5.34 17.45 -10.57
C GLU A 182 4.19 17.42 -11.59
N ASP A 183 4.43 17.97 -12.78
CA ASP A 183 3.45 17.96 -13.87
C ASP A 183 3.69 16.79 -14.84
N GLY A 184 2.73 16.56 -15.76
CA GLY A 184 2.85 15.52 -16.79
C GLY A 184 2.28 14.16 -16.41
N HIS A 185 1.61 14.05 -15.26
CA HIS A 185 1.06 12.79 -14.75
C HIS A 185 -0.45 12.65 -14.93
N HIS A 186 -1.13 13.67 -15.44
CA HIS A 186 -2.59 13.67 -15.66
C HIS A 186 -3.05 12.50 -16.52
N GLY A 187 -4.13 11.83 -16.09
CA GLY A 187 -4.74 10.69 -16.78
C GLY A 187 -3.88 9.42 -16.81
N ARG A 188 -2.74 9.40 -16.11
CA ARG A 188 -1.83 8.26 -16.12
C ARG A 188 -2.22 7.22 -15.07
N THR A 189 -2.02 5.95 -15.43
CA THR A 189 -2.01 4.82 -14.49
C THR A 189 -0.60 4.25 -14.47
N TYR A 190 0.00 4.22 -13.29
CA TYR A 190 1.34 3.67 -13.07
C TYR A 190 1.25 2.36 -12.29
N VAL A 191 1.82 1.29 -12.84
CA VAL A 191 2.05 0.04 -12.11
C VAL A 191 3.40 0.16 -11.42
N VAL A 192 3.39 0.23 -10.09
CA VAL A 192 4.58 0.49 -9.28
C VAL A 192 5.05 -0.82 -8.65
N THR A 193 6.24 -1.28 -9.03
CA THR A 193 6.82 -2.57 -8.63
C THR A 193 8.20 -2.40 -8.02
N GLY A 194 8.69 -3.44 -7.36
CA GLY A 194 10.11 -3.57 -7.06
C GLY A 194 10.92 -3.95 -8.31
N PRO A 195 12.25 -4.04 -8.17
CA PRO A 195 13.17 -4.24 -9.30
C PRO A 195 13.28 -5.70 -9.76
N GLU A 196 12.71 -6.64 -9.04
CA GLU A 196 12.85 -8.08 -9.30
C GLU A 196 11.58 -8.84 -8.93
N ALA A 197 11.20 -9.83 -9.73
CA ALA A 197 10.12 -10.75 -9.41
C ALA A 197 10.69 -11.92 -8.59
N LEU A 198 10.21 -12.11 -7.36
CA LEU A 198 10.71 -13.09 -6.40
C LEU A 198 9.66 -14.15 -6.08
N SER A 199 10.13 -15.41 -5.96
CA SER A 199 9.37 -16.50 -5.36
C SER A 199 9.45 -16.44 -3.83
N GLY A 200 8.68 -17.31 -3.15
CA GLY A 200 8.81 -17.51 -1.70
C GLY A 200 10.21 -17.96 -1.27
N GLU A 201 10.84 -18.81 -2.08
CA GLU A 201 12.21 -19.30 -1.85
C GLU A 201 13.25 -18.20 -2.02
N ASP A 202 13.12 -17.37 -3.06
CA ASP A 202 13.99 -16.20 -3.26
C ASP A 202 13.90 -15.22 -2.08
N ALA A 203 12.70 -14.94 -1.60
CA ALA A 203 12.48 -14.09 -0.42
C ALA A 203 13.10 -14.71 0.84
N ALA A 204 12.90 -16.01 1.07
CA ALA A 204 13.49 -16.73 2.20
C ALA A 204 15.02 -16.71 2.17
N ALA A 205 15.63 -16.87 1.01
CA ALA A 205 17.09 -16.78 0.85
C ALA A 205 17.63 -15.39 1.21
N ARG A 206 16.93 -14.32 0.80
CA ARG A 206 17.33 -12.94 1.13
C ARG A 206 17.15 -12.64 2.63
N LEU A 207 16.08 -13.17 3.24
CA LEU A 207 15.88 -13.04 4.69
C LEU A 207 16.91 -13.84 5.49
N SER A 208 17.28 -15.05 5.02
CA SER A 208 18.36 -15.85 5.62
C SER A 208 19.67 -15.07 5.68
N ALA A 209 20.03 -14.43 4.56
CA ALA A 209 21.25 -13.60 4.50
C ALA A 209 21.19 -12.40 5.44
N ALA A 210 20.04 -11.72 5.54
CA ALA A 210 19.86 -10.55 6.39
C ALA A 210 19.85 -10.89 7.89
N LEU A 211 19.30 -12.04 8.27
CA LEU A 211 19.19 -12.52 9.64
C LEU A 211 20.41 -13.33 10.11
N ALA A 212 21.37 -13.64 9.20
CA ALA A 212 22.52 -14.52 9.44
C ALA A 212 22.11 -15.89 10.05
N ARG A 213 20.92 -16.38 9.68
CA ARG A 213 20.40 -17.69 10.09
C ARG A 213 19.45 -18.25 9.01
N PRO A 214 19.28 -19.58 8.95
CA PRO A 214 18.38 -20.18 7.97
C PRO A 214 16.93 -19.69 8.12
N VAL A 215 16.34 -19.23 7.03
CA VAL A 215 14.91 -19.03 6.85
C VAL A 215 14.52 -19.82 5.61
N ARG A 216 13.46 -20.60 5.70
CA ARG A 216 12.96 -21.39 4.58
C ARG A 216 11.54 -21.02 4.20
N TYR A 217 11.22 -21.11 2.95
CA TYR A 217 9.85 -21.06 2.47
C TYR A 217 9.22 -22.45 2.62
N VAL A 218 7.98 -22.47 3.11
CA VAL A 218 7.17 -23.69 3.22
C VAL A 218 5.85 -23.42 2.49
N ASP A 219 5.68 -24.08 1.35
CA ASP A 219 4.40 -24.06 0.67
C ASP A 219 3.39 -24.86 1.51
N CYS A 220 2.29 -24.21 1.88
CA CYS A 220 1.29 -24.80 2.74
C CYS A 220 -0.09 -24.81 2.08
N MET A 221 -1.03 -25.55 2.66
CA MET A 221 -2.41 -25.53 2.16
C MET A 221 -3.07 -24.18 2.48
N PRO A 222 -3.95 -23.65 1.62
CA PRO A 222 -4.70 -22.41 1.88
C PRO A 222 -5.45 -22.43 3.22
N GLU A 223 -5.90 -23.60 3.66
CA GLU A 223 -6.60 -23.81 4.93
C GLU A 223 -5.73 -23.51 6.15
N GLU A 224 -4.41 -23.76 6.08
CA GLU A 224 -3.45 -23.42 7.15
C GLU A 224 -3.34 -21.90 7.30
N THR A 225 -3.19 -21.19 6.17
CA THR A 225 -3.17 -19.72 6.15
C THR A 225 -4.50 -19.14 6.65
N ARG A 226 -5.61 -19.74 6.25
CA ARG A 226 -6.95 -19.36 6.73
C ARG A 226 -7.06 -19.48 8.25
N ALA A 227 -6.62 -20.62 8.79
CA ALA A 227 -6.65 -20.87 10.24
C ALA A 227 -5.78 -19.85 10.99
N LEU A 228 -4.58 -19.57 10.52
CA LEU A 228 -3.68 -18.58 11.12
C LEU A 228 -4.30 -17.18 11.15
N LEU A 229 -4.83 -16.69 10.02
CA LEU A 229 -5.45 -15.38 9.93
C LEU A 229 -6.67 -15.23 10.85
N ARG A 230 -7.46 -16.31 11.02
CA ARG A 230 -8.58 -16.34 11.96
C ARG A 230 -8.11 -16.25 13.42
N VAL A 231 -7.05 -16.97 13.79
CA VAL A 231 -6.44 -16.90 15.13
C VAL A 231 -5.93 -15.48 15.41
N GLN A 232 -5.39 -14.78 14.38
CA GLN A 232 -4.98 -13.40 14.48
C GLN A 232 -6.15 -12.39 14.52
N GLY A 233 -7.40 -12.86 14.49
CA GLY A 233 -8.60 -12.01 14.59
C GLY A 233 -8.98 -11.31 13.29
N SER A 234 -8.46 -11.73 12.15
CA SER A 234 -8.85 -11.17 10.86
C SER A 234 -10.31 -11.50 10.53
N PRO A 235 -11.13 -10.52 10.10
CA PRO A 235 -12.50 -10.79 9.70
C PRO A 235 -12.55 -11.66 8.43
N GLU A 236 -13.59 -12.47 8.29
CA GLU A 236 -13.67 -13.50 7.24
C GLU A 236 -13.54 -12.94 5.81
N TRP A 237 -14.07 -11.75 5.55
CA TRP A 237 -13.93 -11.11 4.24
C TRP A 237 -12.45 -10.79 3.93
N MET A 238 -11.66 -10.40 4.94
CA MET A 238 -10.22 -10.10 4.78
C MET A 238 -9.42 -11.38 4.58
N VAL A 239 -9.76 -12.45 5.32
CA VAL A 239 -9.16 -13.78 5.13
C VAL A 239 -9.37 -14.28 3.69
N ALA A 240 -10.61 -14.19 3.20
CA ALA A 240 -10.94 -14.59 1.83
C ALA A 240 -10.17 -13.74 0.79
N ASP A 241 -10.08 -12.44 1.01
CA ASP A 241 -9.41 -11.51 0.11
C ASP A 241 -7.89 -11.72 0.08
N MET A 242 -7.26 -11.94 1.23
CA MET A 242 -5.83 -12.25 1.31
C MET A 242 -5.50 -13.57 0.60
N LEU A 243 -6.30 -14.61 0.78
CA LEU A 243 -6.12 -15.88 0.05
C LEU A 243 -6.29 -15.70 -1.46
N ALA A 244 -7.27 -14.91 -1.90
CA ALA A 244 -7.44 -14.58 -3.31
C ALA A 244 -6.24 -13.80 -3.88
N SER A 245 -5.67 -12.89 -3.12
CA SER A 245 -4.44 -12.16 -3.52
C SER A 245 -3.23 -13.08 -3.59
N ILE A 246 -3.07 -14.02 -2.65
CA ILE A 246 -2.00 -15.03 -2.70
C ILE A 246 -2.20 -15.96 -3.92
N GLU A 247 -3.45 -16.33 -4.24
CA GLU A 247 -3.74 -17.14 -5.44
C GLU A 247 -3.39 -16.38 -6.74
N THR A 248 -3.61 -15.06 -6.80
CA THR A 248 -3.15 -14.21 -7.92
C THR A 248 -1.63 -14.31 -8.09
N LEU A 249 -0.87 -14.25 -6.98
CA LEU A 249 0.57 -14.45 -6.99
C LEU A 249 0.94 -15.86 -7.44
N ALA A 250 0.31 -16.89 -6.86
CA ALA A 250 0.59 -18.29 -7.18
C ALA A 250 0.27 -18.65 -8.64
N ALA A 251 -0.64 -17.91 -9.28
CA ALA A 251 -0.97 -18.03 -10.70
C ALA A 251 0.02 -17.28 -11.63
N GLY A 252 0.98 -16.51 -11.10
CA GLY A 252 1.96 -15.75 -11.89
C GLY A 252 1.39 -14.49 -12.53
N GLU A 253 0.33 -13.92 -11.95
CA GLU A 253 -0.38 -12.76 -12.52
C GLU A 253 0.20 -11.40 -12.07
N VAL A 254 1.24 -11.40 -11.18
CA VAL A 254 1.82 -10.19 -10.56
C VAL A 254 3.35 -10.17 -10.58
N ASP A 255 3.95 -10.87 -11.53
CA ASP A 255 5.41 -10.97 -11.69
C ASP A 255 6.01 -9.85 -12.56
N GLN A 256 5.19 -9.03 -13.18
CA GLN A 256 5.61 -7.91 -14.01
C GLN A 256 6.53 -6.96 -13.23
N VAL A 257 7.71 -6.67 -13.79
CA VAL A 257 8.63 -5.63 -13.32
C VAL A 257 8.50 -4.39 -14.21
N THR A 258 8.43 -3.21 -13.58
CA THR A 258 8.33 -1.92 -14.29
C THR A 258 9.45 -0.97 -13.90
N ASP A 259 9.72 0.02 -14.75
CA ASP A 259 10.69 1.09 -14.54
C ASP A 259 10.13 2.33 -13.81
N VAL A 260 8.88 2.26 -13.35
CA VAL A 260 8.13 3.43 -12.86
C VAL A 260 8.83 4.12 -11.70
N VAL A 261 9.40 3.39 -10.75
CA VAL A 261 10.11 4.01 -9.62
C VAL A 261 11.29 4.84 -10.11
N GLU A 262 12.11 4.29 -11.00
CA GLU A 262 13.28 4.99 -11.53
C GLU A 262 12.87 6.20 -12.38
N ARG A 263 11.94 6.01 -13.31
CA ARG A 263 11.49 7.04 -14.24
C ARG A 263 10.71 8.18 -13.58
N VAL A 264 9.88 7.87 -12.56
CA VAL A 264 8.98 8.86 -11.94
C VAL A 264 9.58 9.43 -10.65
N ALA A 265 10.20 8.61 -9.80
CA ALA A 265 10.80 9.09 -8.55
C ALA A 265 12.30 9.45 -8.69
N GLY A 266 12.91 9.28 -9.88
CA GLY A 266 14.28 9.70 -10.18
C GLY A 266 15.36 8.90 -9.45
N ARG A 267 15.05 7.71 -8.95
CA ARG A 267 15.99 6.85 -8.23
C ARG A 267 15.67 5.37 -8.46
N PRO A 268 16.66 4.48 -8.37
CA PRO A 268 16.40 3.05 -8.50
C PRO A 268 15.47 2.55 -7.37
N PRO A 269 14.59 1.57 -7.65
CA PRO A 269 13.76 0.96 -6.64
C PRO A 269 14.61 0.17 -5.64
N ARG A 270 14.14 0.09 -4.39
CA ARG A 270 14.77 -0.70 -3.34
C ARG A 270 14.64 -2.19 -3.65
N THR A 271 15.74 -2.92 -3.51
CA THR A 271 15.73 -4.38 -3.63
C THR A 271 15.14 -5.00 -2.36
N PHE A 272 14.62 -6.23 -2.49
CA PHE A 272 14.17 -6.99 -1.34
C PHE A 272 15.30 -7.23 -0.31
N ALA A 273 16.54 -7.35 -0.75
CA ALA A 273 17.69 -7.48 0.14
C ALA A 273 17.91 -6.22 1.02
N VAL A 274 17.64 -5.02 0.49
CA VAL A 274 17.66 -3.78 1.27
C VAL A 274 16.55 -3.77 2.31
N PHE A 275 15.32 -4.12 1.91
CA PHE A 275 14.19 -4.27 2.82
C PHE A 275 14.48 -5.31 3.92
N ALA A 276 14.99 -6.50 3.57
CA ALA A 276 15.28 -7.58 4.49
C ALA A 276 16.25 -7.15 5.62
N ARG A 277 17.33 -6.41 5.27
CA ARG A 277 18.25 -5.84 6.29
C ARG A 277 17.56 -4.87 7.23
N TYR A 278 16.66 -4.04 6.69
CA TYR A 278 15.90 -3.06 7.49
C TYR A 278 14.88 -3.72 8.40
N ALA A 279 14.25 -4.80 7.93
CA ALA A 279 13.25 -5.57 8.65
C ALA A 279 13.86 -6.56 9.65
N ALA A 280 15.14 -6.90 9.53
CA ALA A 280 15.80 -7.94 10.33
C ALA A 280 15.59 -7.80 11.85
N PRO A 281 15.70 -6.63 12.49
CA PRO A 281 15.44 -6.52 13.93
C PRO A 281 14.00 -6.87 14.31
N LEU A 282 13.01 -6.49 13.51
CA LEU A 282 11.60 -6.78 13.75
C LEU A 282 11.30 -8.27 13.57
N LEU A 283 11.85 -8.86 12.50
CA LEU A 283 11.69 -10.28 12.19
C LEU A 283 12.40 -11.19 13.22
N ALA A 284 13.54 -10.74 13.76
CA ALA A 284 14.24 -11.47 14.81
C ALA A 284 13.50 -11.44 16.16
N ALA A 285 12.84 -10.33 16.46
CA ALA A 285 12.09 -10.15 17.71
C ALA A 285 10.73 -10.88 17.70
N GLY A 286 10.25 -11.36 16.56
CA GLY A 286 8.90 -11.94 16.43
C GLY A 286 7.77 -10.94 16.68
N ALA A 287 8.08 -9.64 16.66
CA ALA A 287 7.10 -8.60 16.91
C ALA A 287 6.14 -8.44 15.73
N PRO A 288 4.82 -8.45 15.94
CA PRO A 288 3.86 -8.10 14.90
C PRO A 288 4.05 -6.64 14.48
N SER A 289 3.83 -6.37 13.21
CA SER A 289 3.98 -5.03 12.57
C SER A 289 2.86 -4.06 12.98
#